data_9981e690d7b34e397fa84762775645c0
#
_entry.id   9981e690d7b34e397fa84762775645c0
#
_cell.length_a   1.000
_cell.length_b   1.000
_cell.length_c   1.000
_cell.angle_alpha   90.00
_cell.angle_beta   90.00
_cell.angle_gamma   90.00
#
_symmetry.space_group_name_H-M   'P 1'
#
loop_
_entity.id
_entity.type
_entity.pdbx_description
1 polymer ?
#
loop_
_entity_poly.entity_id
_entity_poly.type
_entity_poly.pdbx_seq_one_letter_code
_entity_poly.pdbx_strand_id
1 'polypeptide(L)'
;MIDPACGTGGFLLSSYEHMKGQSHEIAKQKFLKNNTFFGADNTSLVVTMASMNLYLHDIGVDNSPIVCQDSLIDKSDRMFDVILANPPFGTRPQGSVDVSSNRPEFEKTSDNQVNFLQHIMSIVKTGGRVGIVLPDSVLTDTGATARVRRKLLDEYNLHTILKLPTGIFYAQGVKTNVLFFEKGTPTKEIWTYDYRTGIKHTLVQNPLKRSNLDEFVKLYNESTRKETYSKDNPNGRWRKYPIDEINKDESLNLSFKWIAEEDDDDKTIGEYLTEMETISADLASSVAKLKDLLEGVYDD
;
A
#
# COMPACT_ATOMS: atom_id res chain seq x y z
N MET A 1 15.44 6.41 -3.49
CA MET A 1 14.11 5.91 -3.08
C MET A 1 13.08 6.34 -4.10
N ILE A 2 12.01 5.56 -4.32
CA ILE A 2 10.90 5.94 -5.21
C ILE A 2 9.56 5.57 -4.61
N ASP A 3 8.53 6.37 -4.97
CA ASP A 3 7.12 6.00 -4.93
C ASP A 3 6.56 6.07 -6.37
N PRO A 4 6.27 4.93 -7.01
CA PRO A 4 5.81 4.87 -8.41
C PRO A 4 4.32 5.21 -8.61
N ALA A 5 3.58 5.50 -7.53
CA ALA A 5 2.20 5.97 -7.51
C ALA A 5 2.05 7.00 -6.40
N CYS A 6 2.85 8.08 -6.49
CA CYS A 6 3.18 8.92 -5.33
C CYS A 6 2.02 9.78 -4.83
N GLY A 7 0.94 9.93 -5.59
CA GLY A 7 -0.13 10.82 -5.20
C GLY A 7 0.42 12.22 -4.92
N THR A 8 0.07 12.80 -3.79
CA THR A 8 0.58 14.12 -3.35
C THR A 8 1.96 14.07 -2.68
N GLY A 9 2.70 12.96 -2.77
CA GLY A 9 4.06 12.83 -2.25
C GLY A 9 4.19 12.46 -0.77
N GLY A 10 3.12 11.96 -0.15
CA GLY A 10 3.07 11.69 1.30
C GLY A 10 4.15 10.72 1.81
N PHE A 11 4.42 9.62 1.11
CA PHE A 11 5.49 8.69 1.49
C PHE A 11 6.89 9.31 1.32
N LEU A 12 7.10 10.11 0.27
CA LEU A 12 8.38 10.79 0.03
C LEU A 12 8.66 11.78 1.14
N LEU A 13 7.66 12.59 1.51
CA LEU A 13 7.77 13.56 2.59
C LEU A 13 8.01 12.91 3.95
N SER A 14 7.22 11.86 4.29
CA SER A 14 7.41 11.12 5.54
C SER A 14 8.79 10.47 5.63
N SER A 15 9.32 10.00 4.49
CA SER A 15 10.68 9.44 4.43
C SER A 15 11.75 10.50 4.62
N TYR A 16 11.57 11.69 4.03
CA TYR A 16 12.45 12.81 4.27
C TYR A 16 12.49 13.21 5.76
N GLU A 17 11.31 13.36 6.38
CA GLU A 17 11.19 13.66 7.81
C GLU A 17 11.89 12.61 8.70
N HIS A 18 11.79 11.34 8.33
CA HIS A 18 12.48 10.26 9.04
C HIS A 18 14.02 10.33 8.88
N MET A 19 14.51 10.71 7.69
CA MET A 19 15.94 10.67 7.36
C MET A 19 16.68 11.95 7.72
N LYS A 20 16.01 13.12 7.71
CA LYS A 20 16.67 14.44 7.88
C LYS A 20 17.44 14.58 9.20
N GLY A 21 16.99 13.89 10.25
CA GLY A 21 17.63 13.92 11.57
C GLY A 21 18.81 12.95 11.73
N GLN A 22 19.07 12.07 10.74
CA GLN A 22 20.07 11.01 10.86
C GLN A 22 21.49 11.46 10.53
N SER A 23 21.67 12.65 9.92
CA SER A 23 23.00 13.20 9.62
C SER A 23 22.96 14.74 9.68
N HIS A 24 23.96 15.32 10.32
CA HIS A 24 24.19 16.78 10.37
C HIS A 24 25.21 17.25 9.33
N GLU A 25 25.75 16.35 8.52
CA GLU A 25 26.72 16.66 7.47
C GLU A 25 26.05 17.36 6.31
N ILE A 26 26.49 18.60 5.98
CA ILE A 26 25.88 19.45 4.96
C ILE A 26 25.79 18.77 3.59
N ALA A 27 26.83 18.05 3.18
CA ALA A 27 26.84 17.34 1.91
C ALA A 27 25.75 16.25 1.84
N LYS A 28 25.55 15.50 2.92
CA LYS A 28 24.49 14.46 3.02
C LYS A 28 23.10 15.08 3.05
N GLN A 29 22.91 16.20 3.74
CA GLN A 29 21.64 16.91 3.74
C GLN A 29 21.30 17.46 2.35
N LYS A 30 22.30 18.03 1.62
CA LYS A 30 22.10 18.48 0.24
C LYS A 30 21.78 17.30 -0.69
N PHE A 31 22.46 16.18 -0.55
CA PHE A 31 22.17 14.95 -1.30
C PHE A 31 20.78 14.43 -0.99
N LEU A 32 20.38 14.40 0.27
CA LEU A 32 19.05 13.97 0.72
C LEU A 32 17.94 14.77 0.01
N LYS A 33 18.08 16.08 -0.03
CA LYS A 33 17.08 16.98 -0.65
C LYS A 33 17.00 16.88 -2.17
N ASN A 34 18.13 16.70 -2.85
CA ASN A 34 18.18 16.87 -4.31
C ASN A 34 18.28 15.54 -5.09
N ASN A 35 18.72 14.43 -4.44
CA ASN A 35 19.09 13.22 -5.16
C ASN A 35 18.48 11.92 -4.60
N THR A 36 17.75 12.00 -3.49
CA THR A 36 17.28 10.78 -2.79
C THR A 36 15.88 10.37 -3.22
N PHE A 37 14.99 11.32 -3.46
CA PHE A 37 13.57 11.07 -3.65
C PHE A 37 13.18 11.14 -5.12
N PHE A 38 12.31 10.23 -5.55
CA PHE A 38 11.69 10.19 -6.86
C PHE A 38 10.24 9.78 -6.70
N GLY A 39 9.36 10.38 -7.48
CA GLY A 39 7.94 10.03 -7.51
C GLY A 39 7.41 10.05 -8.92
N ALA A 40 6.40 9.23 -9.18
CA ALA A 40 5.66 9.24 -10.43
C ALA A 40 4.16 9.15 -10.15
N ASP A 41 3.38 9.88 -10.91
CA ASP A 41 1.92 9.77 -10.95
C ASP A 41 1.44 10.05 -12.38
N ASN A 42 0.33 9.47 -12.81
CA ASN A 42 -0.20 9.65 -14.16
C ASN A 42 -1.13 10.86 -14.31
N THR A 43 -1.42 11.56 -13.21
CA THR A 43 -2.34 12.70 -13.17
C THR A 43 -1.57 14.01 -13.01
N SER A 44 -1.55 14.87 -14.02
CA SER A 44 -0.76 16.09 -14.03
C SER A 44 -1.06 17.04 -12.86
N LEU A 45 -2.32 17.18 -12.46
CA LEU A 45 -2.72 17.96 -11.29
C LEU A 45 -2.09 17.41 -10.01
N VAL A 46 -2.13 16.10 -9.83
CA VAL A 46 -1.56 15.42 -8.65
C VAL A 46 -0.04 15.57 -8.62
N VAL A 47 0.63 15.45 -9.78
CA VAL A 47 2.07 15.73 -9.93
C VAL A 47 2.42 17.16 -9.54
N THR A 48 1.61 18.13 -9.94
CA THR A 48 1.80 19.54 -9.55
C THR A 48 1.68 19.70 -8.02
N MET A 49 0.66 19.08 -7.41
CA MET A 49 0.47 19.12 -5.95
C MET A 49 1.64 18.45 -5.21
N ALA A 50 2.09 17.29 -5.68
CA ALA A 50 3.25 16.60 -5.11
C ALA A 50 4.52 17.45 -5.20
N SER A 51 4.78 18.03 -6.38
CA SER A 51 5.95 18.91 -6.60
C SER A 51 5.92 20.13 -5.69
N MET A 52 4.77 20.78 -5.54
CA MET A 52 4.60 21.90 -4.61
C MET A 52 4.80 21.46 -3.15
N ASN A 53 4.25 20.32 -2.77
CA ASN A 53 4.38 19.78 -1.41
C ASN A 53 5.85 19.51 -1.05
N LEU A 54 6.62 18.89 -1.97
CA LEU A 54 8.05 18.65 -1.74
C LEU A 54 8.85 19.98 -1.75
N TYR A 55 8.54 20.90 -2.66
CA TYR A 55 9.18 22.21 -2.74
C TYR A 55 9.04 23.01 -1.42
N LEU A 56 7.86 22.99 -0.79
CA LEU A 56 7.63 23.64 0.51
C LEU A 56 8.48 23.08 1.64
N HIS A 57 9.08 21.89 1.44
CA HIS A 57 10.01 21.25 2.37
C HIS A 57 11.47 21.30 1.88
N ASP A 58 11.77 22.18 0.94
CA ASP A 58 13.08 22.35 0.31
C ASP A 58 13.61 21.07 -0.41
N ILE A 59 12.73 20.23 -0.91
CA ILE A 59 13.10 19.00 -1.64
C ILE A 59 12.95 19.27 -3.15
N GLY A 60 14.04 19.08 -3.90
CA GLY A 60 14.03 19.25 -5.35
C GLY A 60 13.77 20.69 -5.80
N VAL A 61 14.30 21.68 -5.09
CA VAL A 61 14.06 23.12 -5.36
C VAL A 61 14.49 23.52 -6.78
N ASP A 62 15.62 23.00 -7.26
CA ASP A 62 16.13 23.30 -8.60
C ASP A 62 15.41 22.49 -9.69
N ASN A 63 15.06 21.24 -9.38
CA ASN A 63 14.38 20.32 -10.28
C ASN A 63 13.44 19.40 -9.49
N SER A 64 12.14 19.43 -9.82
CA SER A 64 11.17 18.54 -9.17
C SER A 64 11.58 17.06 -9.35
N PRO A 65 11.60 16.28 -8.29
CA PRO A 65 11.85 14.85 -8.38
C PRO A 65 10.59 14.03 -8.78
N ILE A 66 9.49 14.74 -9.08
CA ILE A 66 8.20 14.13 -9.45
C ILE A 66 8.01 14.25 -10.96
N VAL A 67 7.63 13.13 -11.59
CA VAL A 67 7.36 13.07 -13.03
C VAL A 67 5.92 12.65 -13.31
N CYS A 68 5.35 13.23 -14.38
CA CYS A 68 4.02 12.83 -14.86
C CYS A 68 4.17 11.69 -15.87
N GLN A 69 3.89 10.46 -15.43
CA GLN A 69 3.99 9.26 -16.27
C GLN A 69 3.14 8.12 -15.73
N ASP A 70 2.74 7.19 -16.59
CA ASP A 70 2.14 5.92 -16.19
C ASP A 70 3.27 4.90 -15.91
N SER A 71 3.57 4.68 -14.64
CA SER A 71 4.64 3.77 -14.19
C SER A 71 4.49 2.34 -14.70
N LEU A 72 3.28 1.91 -15.05
CA LEU A 72 3.02 0.56 -15.58
C LEU A 72 3.35 0.45 -17.08
N ILE A 73 3.23 1.55 -17.81
CA ILE A 73 3.43 1.61 -19.28
C ILE A 73 4.83 2.12 -19.61
N ASP A 74 5.25 3.19 -18.92
CA ASP A 74 6.54 3.84 -19.20
C ASP A 74 7.67 3.07 -18.52
N LYS A 75 8.45 2.35 -19.33
CA LYS A 75 9.57 1.55 -18.83
C LYS A 75 10.70 2.46 -18.36
N SER A 76 11.17 2.25 -17.15
CA SER A 76 12.36 2.89 -16.60
C SER A 76 13.47 1.88 -16.41
N ASP A 77 14.69 2.21 -16.89
CA ASP A 77 15.90 1.40 -16.60
C ASP A 77 16.48 1.70 -15.22
N ARG A 78 15.87 2.62 -14.49
CA ARG A 78 16.33 3.05 -13.18
C ARG A 78 15.95 2.05 -12.11
N MET A 79 16.93 1.72 -11.27
CA MET A 79 16.76 0.80 -10.14
C MET A 79 16.89 1.56 -8.82
N PHE A 80 16.14 1.13 -7.80
CA PHE A 80 16.03 1.83 -6.53
C PHE A 80 16.37 0.94 -5.32
N ASP A 81 16.99 1.55 -4.31
CA ASP A 81 17.38 0.88 -3.06
C ASP A 81 16.19 0.75 -2.09
N VAL A 82 15.24 1.69 -2.15
CA VAL A 82 14.03 1.71 -1.32
C VAL A 82 12.82 2.08 -2.17
N ILE A 83 11.75 1.31 -2.05
CA ILE A 83 10.47 1.59 -2.70
C ILE A 83 9.37 1.56 -1.64
N LEU A 84 8.59 2.64 -1.57
CA LEU A 84 7.36 2.68 -0.80
C LEU A 84 6.23 3.03 -1.75
N ALA A 85 5.12 2.30 -1.68
CA ALA A 85 4.00 2.53 -2.59
C ALA A 85 2.65 2.20 -1.95
N ASN A 86 1.66 3.03 -2.28
CA ASN A 86 0.26 2.75 -2.09
C ASN A 86 -0.44 2.86 -3.45
N PRO A 87 -0.40 1.80 -4.28
CA PRO A 87 -0.97 1.83 -5.61
C PRO A 87 -2.49 2.06 -5.62
N PRO A 88 -3.07 2.60 -6.71
CA PRO A 88 -4.51 2.74 -6.84
C PRO A 88 -5.20 1.38 -6.79
N PHE A 89 -6.32 1.27 -6.05
CA PHE A 89 -7.10 0.04 -5.95
C PHE A 89 -8.01 -0.16 -7.17
N GLY A 90 -8.30 -1.42 -7.48
CA GLY A 90 -9.20 -1.83 -8.55
C GLY A 90 -8.50 -2.17 -9.86
N THR A 91 -9.28 -2.27 -10.91
CA THR A 91 -8.82 -2.65 -12.25
C THR A 91 -8.50 -1.42 -13.10
N ARG A 92 -7.65 -1.60 -14.11
CA ARG A 92 -7.41 -0.55 -15.11
C ARG A 92 -8.72 -0.21 -15.85
N PRO A 93 -8.93 1.08 -16.19
CA PRO A 93 -10.10 1.47 -16.97
C PRO A 93 -10.21 0.68 -18.28
N GLN A 94 -11.44 0.42 -18.70
CA GLN A 94 -11.69 -0.25 -19.97
C GLN A 94 -11.08 0.56 -21.14
N GLY A 95 -10.40 -0.11 -22.05
CA GLY A 95 -9.70 0.55 -23.18
C GLY A 95 -8.28 1.04 -22.86
N SER A 96 -7.81 0.88 -21.61
CA SER A 96 -6.40 1.15 -21.30
C SER A 96 -5.48 0.16 -22.00
N VAL A 97 -4.24 0.60 -22.28
CA VAL A 97 -3.19 -0.27 -22.82
C VAL A 97 -2.95 -1.44 -21.87
N ASP A 98 -2.91 -2.65 -22.41
CA ASP A 98 -2.56 -3.85 -21.64
C ASP A 98 -1.09 -3.74 -21.20
N VAL A 99 -0.85 -3.79 -19.88
CA VAL A 99 0.50 -3.66 -19.30
C VAL A 99 1.43 -4.73 -19.86
N SER A 100 0.96 -5.96 -20.03
CA SER A 100 1.76 -7.07 -20.56
C SER A 100 2.20 -6.88 -22.02
N SER A 101 1.55 -5.99 -22.77
CA SER A 101 1.97 -5.65 -24.14
C SER A 101 3.33 -4.93 -24.17
N ASN A 102 3.59 -4.09 -23.16
CA ASN A 102 4.86 -3.35 -23.00
C ASN A 102 5.83 -4.05 -22.03
N ARG A 103 5.34 -4.99 -21.26
CA ARG A 103 6.05 -5.74 -20.23
C ARG A 103 5.80 -7.24 -20.39
N PRO A 104 6.38 -7.87 -21.42
CA PRO A 104 6.15 -9.30 -21.69
C PRO A 104 6.61 -10.23 -20.56
N GLU A 105 7.46 -9.74 -19.65
CA GLU A 105 7.91 -10.43 -18.45
C GLU A 105 6.87 -10.44 -17.31
N PHE A 106 5.76 -9.69 -17.45
CA PHE A 106 4.70 -9.63 -16.45
C PHE A 106 3.60 -10.65 -16.75
N GLU A 107 3.05 -11.22 -15.69
CA GLU A 107 1.82 -11.98 -15.77
C GLU A 107 0.67 -11.07 -16.22
N LYS A 108 -0.11 -11.54 -17.17
CA LYS A 108 -1.22 -10.78 -17.73
C LYS A 108 -2.38 -10.68 -16.74
N THR A 109 -2.70 -9.46 -16.34
CA THR A 109 -3.83 -9.15 -15.46
C THR A 109 -4.33 -7.72 -15.65
N SER A 110 -5.63 -7.49 -15.43
CA SER A 110 -6.22 -6.15 -15.37
C SER A 110 -6.11 -5.52 -13.98
N ASP A 111 -5.72 -6.27 -12.96
CA ASP A 111 -5.61 -5.79 -11.59
C ASP A 111 -4.41 -4.83 -11.44
N ASN A 112 -4.70 -3.60 -11.03
CA ASN A 112 -3.68 -2.56 -10.87
C ASN A 112 -2.65 -2.93 -9.80
N GLN A 113 -3.10 -3.50 -8.68
CA GLN A 113 -2.22 -3.79 -7.54
C GLN A 113 -1.23 -4.90 -7.88
N VAL A 114 -1.69 -5.92 -8.61
CA VAL A 114 -0.82 -7.00 -9.11
C VAL A 114 0.18 -6.47 -10.13
N ASN A 115 -0.25 -5.58 -11.03
CA ASN A 115 0.64 -4.93 -11.99
C ASN A 115 1.68 -4.04 -11.29
N PHE A 116 1.28 -3.25 -10.28
CA PHE A 116 2.22 -2.46 -9.49
C PHE A 116 3.19 -3.31 -8.69
N LEU A 117 2.74 -4.44 -8.12
CA LEU A 117 3.64 -5.37 -7.46
C LEU A 117 4.71 -5.89 -8.43
N GLN A 118 4.34 -6.32 -9.62
CA GLN A 118 5.27 -6.76 -10.67
C GLN A 118 6.23 -5.63 -11.08
N HIS A 119 5.70 -4.41 -11.28
CA HIS A 119 6.53 -3.25 -11.60
C HIS A 119 7.58 -2.98 -10.52
N ILE A 120 7.18 -2.93 -9.25
CA ILE A 120 8.08 -2.71 -8.11
C ILE A 120 9.14 -3.81 -8.01
N MET A 121 8.75 -5.07 -8.20
CA MET A 121 9.69 -6.20 -8.28
C MET A 121 10.72 -6.01 -9.39
N SER A 122 10.34 -5.42 -10.52
CA SER A 122 11.25 -5.20 -11.66
C SER A 122 12.25 -4.07 -11.45
N ILE A 123 11.93 -3.03 -10.64
CA ILE A 123 12.75 -1.83 -10.47
C ILE A 123 13.48 -1.76 -9.12
N VAL A 124 13.30 -2.72 -8.23
CA VAL A 124 14.06 -2.80 -6.98
C VAL A 124 15.42 -3.42 -7.22
N LYS A 125 16.49 -2.80 -6.70
CA LYS A 125 17.87 -3.33 -6.74
C LYS A 125 18.02 -4.61 -5.91
N THR A 126 18.98 -5.43 -6.21
CA THR A 126 19.40 -6.52 -5.31
C THR A 126 19.82 -5.93 -3.97
N GLY A 127 19.31 -6.48 -2.86
CA GLY A 127 19.45 -5.92 -1.50
C GLY A 127 18.56 -4.68 -1.26
N GLY A 128 17.77 -4.26 -2.22
CA GLY A 128 16.80 -3.17 -2.06
C GLY A 128 15.54 -3.63 -1.33
N ARG A 129 14.94 -2.70 -0.59
CA ARG A 129 13.80 -2.92 0.31
C ARG A 129 12.53 -2.28 -0.21
N VAL A 130 11.43 -2.99 -0.02
CA VAL A 130 10.10 -2.57 -0.48
C VAL A 130 9.09 -2.60 0.67
N GLY A 131 8.23 -1.57 0.72
CA GLY A 131 6.99 -1.57 1.47
C GLY A 131 5.85 -1.20 0.53
N ILE A 132 4.89 -2.10 0.34
CA ILE A 132 3.75 -1.86 -0.56
C ILE A 132 2.42 -2.19 0.11
N VAL A 133 1.45 -1.29 -0.05
CA VAL A 133 0.06 -1.49 0.42
C VAL A 133 -0.72 -2.25 -0.64
N LEU A 134 -1.31 -3.39 -0.25
CA LEU A 134 -2.06 -4.27 -1.14
C LEU A 134 -3.34 -4.76 -0.47
N PRO A 135 -4.46 -4.94 -1.21
CA PRO A 135 -5.68 -5.54 -0.68
C PRO A 135 -5.52 -7.05 -0.44
N ASP A 136 -6.44 -7.62 0.34
CA ASP A 136 -6.44 -9.07 0.65
C ASP A 136 -6.52 -9.93 -0.63
N SER A 137 -7.17 -9.47 -1.69
CA SER A 137 -7.26 -10.20 -2.97
C SER A 137 -5.89 -10.57 -3.53
N VAL A 138 -4.89 -9.68 -3.40
CA VAL A 138 -3.52 -10.00 -3.83
C VAL A 138 -2.90 -11.15 -3.01
N LEU A 139 -3.34 -11.36 -1.77
CA LEU A 139 -2.86 -12.45 -0.91
C LEU A 139 -3.61 -13.78 -1.14
N THR A 140 -4.82 -13.73 -1.73
CA THR A 140 -5.73 -14.89 -1.78
C THR A 140 -6.08 -15.34 -3.20
N ASP A 141 -6.19 -14.42 -4.17
CA ASP A 141 -6.66 -14.74 -5.51
C ASP A 141 -5.75 -15.73 -6.24
N THR A 142 -6.35 -16.56 -7.06
CA THR A 142 -5.69 -17.60 -7.86
C THR A 142 -5.23 -17.07 -9.23
N GLY A 143 -4.77 -17.95 -10.10
CA GLY A 143 -4.40 -17.60 -11.47
C GLY A 143 -3.13 -16.75 -11.57
N ALA A 144 -3.19 -15.63 -12.29
CA ALA A 144 -2.05 -14.73 -12.49
C ALA A 144 -1.50 -14.21 -11.16
N THR A 145 -2.37 -13.83 -10.24
CA THR A 145 -2.01 -13.32 -8.92
C THR A 145 -1.23 -14.35 -8.10
N ALA A 146 -1.64 -15.63 -8.13
CA ALA A 146 -0.91 -16.70 -7.46
C ALA A 146 0.48 -16.92 -8.07
N ARG A 147 0.63 -16.82 -9.41
CA ARG A 147 1.94 -16.93 -10.07
C ARG A 147 2.87 -15.77 -9.69
N VAL A 148 2.34 -14.54 -9.57
CA VAL A 148 3.12 -13.39 -9.09
C VAL A 148 3.54 -13.58 -7.63
N ARG A 149 2.66 -14.11 -6.77
CA ARG A 149 3.02 -14.47 -5.39
C ARG A 149 4.12 -15.54 -5.36
N ARG A 150 4.01 -16.58 -6.20
CA ARG A 150 5.07 -17.62 -6.31
C ARG A 150 6.40 -16.97 -6.65
N LYS A 151 6.45 -16.13 -7.69
CA LYS A 151 7.66 -15.40 -8.08
C LYS A 151 8.20 -14.53 -6.94
N LEU A 152 7.31 -13.85 -6.19
CA LEU A 152 7.70 -13.05 -5.02
C LEU A 152 8.38 -13.92 -3.95
N LEU A 153 7.83 -15.09 -3.65
CA LEU A 153 8.39 -15.99 -2.63
C LEU A 153 9.70 -16.66 -3.06
N ASP A 154 9.86 -16.95 -4.35
CA ASP A 154 11.01 -17.67 -4.89
C ASP A 154 12.22 -16.75 -5.13
N GLU A 155 12.00 -15.50 -5.53
CA GLU A 155 13.07 -14.57 -5.94
C GLU A 155 13.31 -13.45 -4.92
N TYR A 156 12.40 -13.24 -3.96
CA TYR A 156 12.46 -12.18 -2.97
C TYR A 156 12.23 -12.74 -1.56
N ASN A 157 12.78 -12.08 -0.57
CA ASN A 157 12.50 -12.36 0.84
C ASN A 157 11.29 -11.55 1.32
N LEU A 158 10.08 -12.08 1.16
CA LEU A 158 8.88 -11.53 1.80
C LEU A 158 8.92 -11.87 3.29
N HIS A 159 9.53 -11.00 4.08
CA HIS A 159 9.79 -11.28 5.49
C HIS A 159 8.69 -10.81 6.45
N THR A 160 7.82 -9.87 6.03
CA THR A 160 6.79 -9.33 6.95
C THR A 160 5.52 -8.92 6.20
N ILE A 161 4.38 -9.29 6.77
CA ILE A 161 3.05 -8.81 6.38
C ILE A 161 2.43 -8.10 7.58
N LEU A 162 2.05 -6.82 7.40
CA LEU A 162 1.26 -6.06 8.36
C LEU A 162 -0.18 -6.00 7.86
N LYS A 163 -1.10 -6.62 8.59
CA LYS A 163 -2.55 -6.56 8.30
C LYS A 163 -3.15 -5.31 8.91
N LEU A 164 -3.80 -4.50 8.08
CA LEU A 164 -4.40 -3.23 8.47
C LEU A 164 -5.91 -3.33 8.63
N PRO A 165 -6.52 -2.61 9.58
CA PRO A 165 -7.96 -2.59 9.79
C PRO A 165 -8.68 -1.92 8.62
N THR A 166 -9.97 -2.18 8.49
CA THR A 166 -10.86 -1.43 7.60
C THR A 166 -11.06 0.01 8.06
N GLY A 167 -11.62 0.87 7.21
CA GLY A 167 -11.98 2.26 7.55
C GLY A 167 -10.83 3.27 7.54
N ILE A 168 -9.59 2.85 7.24
CA ILE A 168 -8.43 3.74 7.15
C ILE A 168 -8.20 4.34 5.74
N PHE A 169 -8.93 3.86 4.76
CA PHE A 169 -8.91 4.35 3.37
C PHE A 169 -10.31 4.81 2.94
N TYR A 170 -10.36 5.67 1.90
CA TYR A 170 -11.63 6.13 1.32
C TYR A 170 -12.49 4.96 0.77
N ALA A 171 -11.85 3.90 0.24
CA ALA A 171 -12.52 2.66 -0.11
C ALA A 171 -12.89 1.90 1.18
N GLN A 172 -14.05 2.23 1.76
CA GLN A 172 -14.55 1.60 2.98
C GLN A 172 -14.75 0.09 2.77
N GLY A 173 -14.45 -0.69 3.79
CA GLY A 173 -14.60 -2.15 3.75
C GLY A 173 -13.45 -2.92 3.08
N VAL A 174 -12.51 -2.26 2.41
CA VAL A 174 -11.34 -2.95 1.83
C VAL A 174 -10.34 -3.31 2.92
N LYS A 175 -10.14 -4.62 3.12
CA LYS A 175 -9.08 -5.16 3.98
C LYS A 175 -7.76 -5.04 3.24
N THR A 176 -6.78 -4.38 3.85
CA THR A 176 -5.48 -4.11 3.26
C THR A 176 -4.34 -4.64 4.10
N ASN A 177 -3.20 -4.83 3.46
CA ASN A 177 -1.97 -5.28 4.09
C ASN A 177 -0.79 -4.46 3.58
N VAL A 178 0.26 -4.34 4.39
CA VAL A 178 1.55 -3.86 3.91
C VAL A 178 2.49 -5.05 3.82
N LEU A 179 3.02 -5.30 2.63
CA LEU A 179 4.03 -6.30 2.39
C LEU A 179 5.41 -5.65 2.44
N PHE A 180 6.30 -6.24 3.25
CA PHE A 180 7.70 -5.83 3.34
C PHE A 180 8.58 -6.95 2.83
N PHE A 181 9.35 -6.65 1.79
CA PHE A 181 10.26 -7.62 1.17
C PHE A 181 11.56 -7.00 0.67
N GLU A 182 12.56 -7.85 0.46
CA GLU A 182 13.87 -7.51 -0.07
C GLU A 182 14.20 -8.37 -1.29
N LYS A 183 14.90 -7.82 -2.28
CA LYS A 183 15.34 -8.58 -3.45
C LYS A 183 16.68 -9.27 -3.20
N GLY A 184 16.78 -10.55 -3.54
CA GLY A 184 18.08 -11.24 -3.60
C GLY A 184 18.10 -12.61 -2.96
N THR A 185 17.19 -12.95 -2.08
CA THR A 185 17.08 -14.28 -1.48
C THR A 185 15.62 -14.75 -1.46
N PRO A 186 15.36 -16.05 -1.63
CA PRO A 186 14.00 -16.56 -1.50
C PRO A 186 13.49 -16.43 -0.06
N THR A 187 12.17 -16.37 0.07
CA THR A 187 11.46 -16.33 1.35
C THR A 187 11.65 -17.65 2.09
N LYS A 188 12.08 -17.58 3.35
CA LYS A 188 12.21 -18.74 4.24
C LYS A 188 11.08 -18.84 5.25
N GLU A 189 10.62 -17.71 5.73
CA GLU A 189 9.53 -17.58 6.69
C GLU A 189 8.87 -16.21 6.53
N ILE A 190 7.58 -16.13 6.82
CA ILE A 190 6.82 -14.88 6.81
C ILE A 190 6.37 -14.58 8.24
N TRP A 191 6.69 -13.39 8.70
CA TRP A 191 6.17 -12.84 9.94
C TRP A 191 4.93 -12.01 9.65
N THR A 192 3.83 -12.31 10.30
CA THR A 192 2.59 -11.56 10.15
C THR A 192 2.24 -10.87 11.45
N TYR A 193 1.96 -9.57 11.35
CA TYR A 193 1.40 -8.77 12.45
C TYR A 193 -0.06 -8.44 12.12
N ASP A 194 -0.98 -8.92 12.94
CA ASP A 194 -2.39 -8.61 12.78
C ASP A 194 -2.79 -7.41 13.65
N TYR A 195 -2.90 -6.25 13.00
CA TYR A 195 -3.43 -5.05 13.64
C TYR A 195 -4.95 -4.89 13.41
N ARG A 196 -5.56 -5.77 12.64
CA ARG A 196 -6.93 -5.69 12.16
C ARG A 196 -7.97 -5.93 13.25
N THR A 197 -7.73 -6.91 14.10
CA THR A 197 -8.76 -7.48 14.97
C THR A 197 -9.05 -6.64 16.20
N GLY A 198 -10.32 -6.41 16.51
CA GLY A 198 -10.80 -5.67 17.67
C GLY A 198 -10.50 -4.17 17.63
N ILE A 199 -10.14 -3.62 16.46
CA ILE A 199 -9.80 -2.20 16.30
C ILE A 199 -10.59 -1.62 15.15
N LYS A 200 -11.40 -0.59 15.45
CA LYS A 200 -12.15 0.17 14.44
C LYS A 200 -11.50 1.53 14.26
N HIS A 201 -11.09 1.80 13.04
CA HIS A 201 -10.61 3.11 12.62
C HIS A 201 -11.58 3.76 11.65
N THR A 202 -11.55 5.10 11.61
CA THR A 202 -12.27 5.91 10.64
C THR A 202 -11.33 7.01 10.15
N LEU A 203 -11.61 7.57 8.98
CA LEU A 203 -10.77 8.62 8.41
C LEU A 203 -10.71 9.90 9.27
N VAL A 204 -11.79 10.24 9.97
CA VAL A 204 -11.93 11.53 10.67
C VAL A 204 -12.03 11.35 12.19
N GLN A 205 -12.95 10.51 12.68
CA GLN A 205 -13.23 10.42 14.11
C GLN A 205 -12.18 9.64 14.89
N ASN A 206 -11.64 8.57 14.31
CA ASN A 206 -10.60 7.73 14.92
C ASN A 206 -9.53 7.34 13.89
N PRO A 207 -8.74 8.30 13.35
CA PRO A 207 -7.75 8.01 12.33
C PRO A 207 -6.62 7.13 12.86
N LEU A 208 -6.07 6.28 11.99
CA LEU A 208 -4.86 5.52 12.30
C LEU A 208 -3.69 6.48 12.54
N LYS A 209 -3.09 6.41 13.72
CA LYS A 209 -1.93 7.24 14.10
C LYS A 209 -0.66 6.39 14.17
N ARG A 210 0.50 7.05 14.05
CA ARG A 210 1.81 6.40 14.18
C ARG A 210 1.93 5.60 15.49
N SER A 211 1.44 6.14 16.60
CA SER A 211 1.47 5.50 17.92
C SER A 211 0.69 4.17 17.98
N ASN A 212 -0.33 4.01 17.14
CA ASN A 212 -1.07 2.75 17.06
C ASN A 212 -0.21 1.56 16.58
N LEU A 213 0.90 1.84 15.88
CA LEU A 213 1.83 0.85 15.35
C LEU A 213 3.14 0.73 16.15
N ASP A 214 3.19 1.25 17.39
CA ASP A 214 4.41 1.22 18.21
C ASP A 214 4.85 -0.20 18.56
N GLU A 215 3.93 -1.10 18.85
CA GLU A 215 4.23 -2.52 19.07
C GLU A 215 4.80 -3.17 17.81
N PHE A 216 4.17 -2.91 16.64
CA PHE A 216 4.67 -3.38 15.36
C PHE A 216 6.12 -2.94 15.13
N VAL A 217 6.39 -1.64 15.27
CA VAL A 217 7.73 -1.08 15.04
C VAL A 217 8.76 -1.62 16.04
N LYS A 218 8.38 -1.77 17.30
CA LYS A 218 9.27 -2.32 18.34
C LYS A 218 9.71 -3.75 18.04
N LEU A 219 8.82 -4.56 17.46
CA LEU A 219 9.06 -5.97 17.16
C LEU A 219 9.35 -6.25 15.67
N TYR A 220 9.45 -5.20 14.84
CA TYR A 220 9.75 -5.35 13.42
C TYR A 220 11.19 -5.76 13.15
N ASN A 221 12.14 -5.30 13.98
CA ASN A 221 13.56 -5.59 13.80
C ASN A 221 13.84 -7.07 14.09
N GLU A 222 14.62 -7.70 13.23
CA GLU A 222 15.02 -9.11 13.34
C GLU A 222 15.59 -9.47 14.72
N SER A 223 16.40 -8.58 15.31
CA SER A 223 17.02 -8.80 16.63
C SER A 223 16.03 -8.76 17.81
N THR A 224 14.86 -8.12 17.63
CA THR A 224 13.83 -7.96 18.67
C THR A 224 12.53 -8.71 18.35
N ARG A 225 12.44 -9.24 17.12
CA ARG A 225 11.25 -9.93 16.61
C ARG A 225 10.99 -11.22 17.38
N LYS A 226 9.76 -11.39 17.85
CA LYS A 226 9.32 -12.61 18.53
C LYS A 226 7.83 -12.85 18.29
N GLU A 227 7.44 -14.11 18.29
CA GLU A 227 6.02 -14.44 18.33
C GLU A 227 5.40 -13.98 19.64
N THR A 228 4.25 -13.36 19.53
CA THR A 228 3.39 -13.03 20.70
C THR A 228 2.18 -13.94 20.76
N TYR A 229 1.83 -14.59 19.64
CA TYR A 229 0.81 -15.63 19.60
C TYR A 229 1.33 -16.92 20.27
N SER A 230 0.51 -17.50 21.14
CA SER A 230 0.70 -18.83 21.70
C SER A 230 -0.66 -19.43 22.09
N LYS A 231 -0.70 -20.72 22.47
CA LYS A 231 -1.93 -21.33 23.01
C LYS A 231 -2.44 -20.60 24.26
N ASP A 232 -1.52 -20.07 25.06
CA ASP A 232 -1.83 -19.33 26.28
C ASP A 232 -2.11 -17.84 26.02
N ASN A 233 -1.74 -17.33 24.83
CA ASN A 233 -2.02 -15.97 24.36
C ASN A 233 -2.57 -15.99 22.93
N PRO A 234 -3.81 -16.44 22.72
CA PRO A 234 -4.41 -16.55 21.39
C PRO A 234 -4.63 -15.20 20.71
N ASN A 235 -4.64 -14.10 21.45
CA ASN A 235 -4.77 -12.73 20.95
C ASN A 235 -3.43 -12.06 20.64
N GLY A 236 -2.32 -12.79 20.73
CA GLY A 236 -1.01 -12.29 20.33
C GLY A 236 -0.97 -11.94 18.85
N ARG A 237 -0.51 -10.72 18.54
CA ARG A 237 -0.61 -10.13 17.18
C ARG A 237 0.51 -10.54 16.23
N TRP A 238 1.67 -10.99 16.73
CA TRP A 238 2.78 -11.47 15.92
C TRP A 238 2.78 -12.98 15.83
N ARG A 239 2.80 -13.50 14.60
CA ARG A 239 2.91 -14.93 14.30
C ARG A 239 3.83 -15.17 13.12
N LYS A 240 4.58 -16.29 13.18
CA LYS A 240 5.50 -16.73 12.15
C LYS A 240 4.95 -17.92 11.36
N TYR A 241 5.20 -17.93 10.06
CA TYR A 241 4.82 -19.01 9.14
C TYR A 241 6.03 -19.44 8.31
N PRO A 242 6.59 -20.64 8.56
CA PRO A 242 7.66 -21.21 7.73
C PRO A 242 7.19 -21.43 6.28
N ILE A 243 8.09 -21.24 5.32
CA ILE A 243 7.76 -21.41 3.89
C ILE A 243 7.24 -22.81 3.56
N ASP A 244 7.72 -23.85 4.26
CA ASP A 244 7.28 -25.23 4.06
C ASP A 244 5.79 -25.43 4.43
N GLU A 245 5.26 -24.66 5.38
CA GLU A 245 3.83 -24.67 5.70
C GLU A 245 3.02 -23.96 4.62
N ILE A 246 3.53 -22.84 4.11
CA ILE A 246 2.89 -22.04 3.06
C ILE A 246 2.81 -22.85 1.76
N ASN A 247 3.86 -23.58 1.42
CA ASN A 247 3.94 -24.40 0.21
C ASN A 247 3.01 -25.61 0.21
N LYS A 248 2.40 -25.98 1.35
CA LYS A 248 1.38 -27.05 1.39
C LYS A 248 0.06 -26.62 0.74
N ASP A 249 -0.19 -25.32 0.68
CA ASP A 249 -1.34 -24.75 -0.01
C ASP A 249 -0.95 -24.37 -1.45
N GLU A 250 -1.48 -25.11 -2.43
CA GLU A 250 -1.24 -24.88 -3.85
C GLU A 250 -1.68 -23.48 -4.31
N SER A 251 -2.67 -22.89 -3.63
CA SER A 251 -3.14 -21.53 -3.89
C SER A 251 -2.19 -20.46 -3.40
N LEU A 252 -1.22 -20.82 -2.55
CA LEU A 252 -0.31 -19.88 -1.87
C LEU A 252 -1.06 -18.76 -1.15
N ASN A 253 -2.09 -19.10 -0.42
CA ASN A 253 -2.85 -18.14 0.36
C ASN A 253 -1.99 -17.56 1.50
N LEU A 254 -1.73 -16.26 1.46
CA LEU A 254 -0.95 -15.52 2.45
C LEU A 254 -1.83 -14.72 3.43
N SER A 255 -3.15 -14.85 3.35
CA SER A 255 -4.09 -14.21 4.29
C SER A 255 -4.27 -15.06 5.54
N PHE A 256 -3.21 -15.17 6.34
CA PHE A 256 -3.23 -15.95 7.58
C PHE A 256 -4.22 -15.37 8.59
N LYS A 257 -5.04 -16.25 9.19
CA LYS A 257 -6.01 -15.89 10.23
C LYS A 257 -5.77 -16.76 11.45
N TRP A 258 -5.63 -16.16 12.62
CA TRP A 258 -5.52 -16.86 13.92
C TRP A 258 -6.22 -16.15 15.07
N ILE A 259 -6.41 -14.83 14.97
CA ILE A 259 -7.20 -14.06 15.92
C ILE A 259 -8.64 -14.11 15.39
N ALA A 260 -9.60 -14.45 16.25
CA ALA A 260 -11.01 -14.39 15.88
C ALA A 260 -11.34 -12.94 15.50
N GLU A 261 -11.76 -12.73 14.25
CA GLU A 261 -12.41 -11.47 13.90
C GLU A 261 -13.72 -11.46 14.70
N GLU A 262 -13.97 -10.42 15.50
CA GLU A 262 -15.33 -10.13 15.93
C GLU A 262 -16.08 -9.91 14.62
N ASP A 263 -16.99 -10.83 14.27
CA ASP A 263 -17.77 -10.72 13.06
C ASP A 263 -18.55 -9.40 13.14
N ASP A 264 -18.15 -8.44 12.32
CA ASP A 264 -18.95 -7.22 12.07
C ASP A 264 -20.25 -7.57 11.30
N ASP A 265 -20.44 -8.87 11.03
CA ASP A 265 -21.55 -9.43 10.26
C ASP A 265 -22.74 -9.89 11.12
N ASP A 266 -22.80 -9.53 12.39
CA ASP A 266 -24.02 -9.71 13.21
C ASP A 266 -25.17 -8.75 12.82
N LYS A 267 -24.94 -7.89 11.80
CA LYS A 267 -26.03 -7.12 11.22
C LYS A 267 -26.98 -8.05 10.46
N THR A 268 -28.21 -8.02 10.86
CA THR A 268 -29.27 -8.70 10.13
C THR A 268 -29.44 -8.08 8.73
N ILE A 269 -30.01 -8.83 7.78
CA ILE A 269 -30.33 -8.31 6.44
C ILE A 269 -31.15 -7.02 6.54
N GLY A 270 -32.03 -6.90 7.57
CA GLY A 270 -32.80 -5.69 7.84
C GLY A 270 -31.94 -4.49 8.21
N GLU A 271 -30.90 -4.66 8.99
CA GLU A 271 -29.96 -3.58 9.35
C GLU A 271 -29.14 -3.12 8.15
N TYR A 272 -28.70 -4.05 7.29
CA TYR A 272 -28.04 -3.69 6.03
C TYR A 272 -28.96 -2.92 5.09
N LEU A 273 -30.22 -3.32 4.98
CA LEU A 273 -31.23 -2.59 4.16
C LEU A 273 -31.45 -1.18 4.70
N THR A 274 -31.55 -1.01 6.01
CA THR A 274 -31.72 0.31 6.65
C THR A 274 -30.50 1.21 6.43
N GLU A 275 -29.29 0.65 6.49
CA GLU A 275 -28.06 1.38 6.22
C GLU A 275 -27.96 1.80 4.74
N MET A 276 -28.33 0.92 3.81
CA MET A 276 -28.43 1.23 2.38
C MET A 276 -29.45 2.34 2.08
N GLU A 277 -30.62 2.32 2.74
CA GLU A 277 -31.64 3.37 2.63
C GLU A 277 -31.10 4.71 3.13
N THR A 278 -30.37 4.72 4.25
CA THR A 278 -29.76 5.92 4.81
C THR A 278 -28.71 6.50 3.86
N ILE A 279 -27.80 5.67 3.36
CA ILE A 279 -26.78 6.10 2.39
C ILE A 279 -27.40 6.62 1.09
N SER A 280 -28.46 5.99 0.62
CA SER A 280 -29.19 6.42 -0.57
C SER A 280 -29.85 7.78 -0.37
N ALA A 281 -30.44 8.04 0.80
CA ALA A 281 -31.04 9.33 1.15
C ALA A 281 -29.98 10.45 1.26
N ASP A 282 -28.82 10.16 1.87
CA ASP A 282 -27.70 11.10 1.97
C ASP A 282 -27.11 11.44 0.60
N LEU A 283 -27.00 10.44 -0.29
CA LEU A 283 -26.56 10.65 -1.66
C LEU A 283 -27.56 11.54 -2.43
N ALA A 284 -28.85 11.27 -2.31
CA ALA A 284 -29.88 12.09 -2.94
C ALA A 284 -29.86 13.54 -2.45
N SER A 285 -29.66 13.74 -1.13
CA SER A 285 -29.50 15.07 -0.52
C SER A 285 -28.27 15.80 -1.06
N SER A 286 -27.16 15.09 -1.20
CA SER A 286 -25.91 15.65 -1.72
C SER A 286 -26.03 16.05 -3.20
N VAL A 287 -26.71 15.22 -4.00
CA VAL A 287 -27.00 15.52 -5.41
C VAL A 287 -27.92 16.73 -5.54
N ALA A 288 -28.94 16.85 -4.67
CA ALA A 288 -29.83 18.02 -4.66
C ALA A 288 -29.04 19.31 -4.36
N LYS A 289 -28.19 19.30 -3.32
CA LYS A 289 -27.33 20.46 -2.99
C LYS A 289 -26.38 20.84 -4.12
N LEU A 290 -25.84 19.87 -4.85
CA LEU A 290 -24.99 20.14 -6.02
C LEU A 290 -25.78 20.77 -7.17
N LYS A 291 -27.03 20.34 -7.39
CA LYS A 291 -27.91 20.93 -8.39
C LYS A 291 -28.24 22.39 -8.04
N ASP A 292 -28.62 22.66 -6.78
CA ASP A 292 -28.89 24.03 -6.31
C ASP A 292 -27.68 24.94 -6.46
N LEU A 293 -26.46 24.44 -6.18
CA LEU A 293 -25.22 25.19 -6.38
C LEU A 293 -24.94 25.47 -7.86
N LEU A 294 -25.24 24.52 -8.75
CA LEU A 294 -25.04 24.72 -10.19
C LEU A 294 -26.08 25.67 -10.78
N GLU A 295 -27.35 25.60 -10.36
CA GLU A 295 -28.38 26.54 -10.80
C GLU A 295 -28.08 27.97 -10.35
N GLY A 296 -27.54 28.16 -9.12
CA GLY A 296 -27.12 29.48 -8.64
C GLY A 296 -25.88 30.07 -9.33
N VAL A 297 -25.15 29.29 -10.10
CA VAL A 297 -23.97 29.77 -10.88
C VAL A 297 -24.38 30.25 -12.30
N TYR A 298 -25.54 29.86 -12.78
CA TYR A 298 -26.02 30.25 -14.13
C TYR A 298 -27.04 31.41 -14.12
N ASP A 299 -27.41 31.92 -12.92
CA ASP A 299 -28.31 33.07 -12.77
C ASP A 299 -27.60 34.42 -12.49
N ASP A 300 -26.26 34.46 -12.48
CA ASP A 300 -25.37 35.65 -12.47
C ASP A 300 -24.67 35.77 -13.85
#